data_305a47aa17aa09a47ef4a5b0ca4fbe4b
#
_entry.id   305a47aa17aa09a47ef4a5b0ca4fbe4b
#
_cell.length_a   1.000
_cell.length_b   1.000
_cell.length_c   1.000
_cell.angle_alpha   90.00
_cell.angle_beta   90.00
_cell.angle_gamma   90.00
#
_symmetry.space_group_name_H-M   'P 1'
#
loop_
_entity.id
_entity.type
_entity.pdbx_description
1 polymer ?
#
loop_
_entity_poly.entity_id
_entity_poly.type
_entity_poly.pdbx_seq_one_letter_code
_entity_poly.pdbx_strand_id
1 'polypeptide(L)'
;MVEKGPIYQIRWTNQYKKDVKLAKKRNYNISELLEVVKKLSFGLPLEEKYKDHALEGNWKNHRELHIRPDWLLIYQIKDDILILELSRTGTHSDLFKNNFVDCLKKYATIANKH
;
A
#
# COMPACT_ATOMS: atom_id res chain seq x y z
N MET A 1 8.81 9.74 -32.14
CA MET A 1 9.23 9.56 -30.76
C MET A 1 8.38 8.48 -30.11
N VAL A 2 9.01 7.46 -29.59
CA VAL A 2 8.28 6.35 -28.98
C VAL A 2 7.99 6.68 -27.53
N GLU A 3 6.73 6.69 -27.16
CA GLU A 3 6.35 6.82 -25.77
C GLU A 3 6.80 5.58 -25.01
N LYS A 4 7.42 5.81 -23.87
CA LYS A 4 7.78 4.71 -22.99
C LYS A 4 6.54 4.24 -22.28
N GLY A 5 6.23 2.97 -22.42
CA GLY A 5 5.17 2.34 -21.66
C GLY A 5 5.57 2.09 -20.23
N PRO A 6 4.70 1.46 -19.46
CA PRO A 6 5.01 1.11 -18.07
C PRO A 6 6.17 0.12 -18.02
N ILE A 7 6.98 0.24 -16.96
CA ILE A 7 8.09 -0.67 -16.70
C ILE A 7 7.56 -1.95 -16.06
N TYR A 8 6.58 -1.81 -15.17
CA TYR A 8 6.05 -2.92 -14.38
C TYR A 8 4.66 -3.32 -14.85
N GLN A 9 4.45 -4.64 -14.95
CA GLN A 9 3.10 -5.17 -15.12
C GLN A 9 2.38 -5.10 -13.77
N ILE A 10 1.16 -4.60 -13.79
CA ILE A 10 0.38 -4.44 -12.57
C ILE A 10 -0.35 -5.74 -12.25
N ARG A 11 -0.23 -6.20 -11.01
CA ARG A 11 -1.02 -7.29 -10.45
C ARG A 11 -1.62 -6.83 -9.14
N TRP A 12 -2.67 -7.49 -8.70
CA TRP A 12 -3.32 -7.16 -7.45
C TRP A 12 -3.82 -8.42 -6.76
N THR A 13 -3.87 -8.33 -5.44
CA THR A 13 -4.39 -9.42 -4.62
C THR A 13 -5.92 -9.38 -4.61
N ASN A 14 -6.53 -10.50 -4.23
CA ASN A 14 -7.98 -10.55 -4.03
C ASN A 14 -8.41 -9.58 -2.92
N GLN A 15 -7.59 -9.46 -1.89
CA GLN A 15 -7.89 -8.53 -0.81
C GLN A 15 -7.86 -7.07 -1.28
N TYR A 16 -6.92 -6.73 -2.15
CA TYR A 16 -6.86 -5.39 -2.74
C TYR A 16 -8.16 -5.06 -3.49
N LYS A 17 -8.69 -6.02 -4.25
CA LYS A 17 -9.96 -5.82 -4.97
C LYS A 17 -11.09 -5.49 -4.01
N LYS A 18 -11.16 -6.20 -2.88
CA LYS A 18 -12.16 -5.94 -1.84
C LYS A 18 -11.94 -4.56 -1.21
N ASP A 19 -10.69 -4.21 -0.98
CA ASP A 19 -10.32 -2.91 -0.41
C ASP A 19 -10.77 -1.77 -1.32
N VAL A 20 -10.61 -1.91 -2.64
CA VAL A 20 -11.03 -0.90 -3.61
C VAL A 20 -12.55 -0.74 -3.59
N LYS A 21 -13.28 -1.85 -3.51
CA LYS A 21 -14.74 -1.80 -3.41
C LYS A 21 -15.18 -1.02 -2.17
N LEU A 22 -14.52 -1.24 -1.05
CA LEU A 22 -14.81 -0.51 0.19
C LEU A 22 -14.48 0.97 0.05
N ALA A 23 -13.36 1.30 -0.58
CA ALA A 23 -12.97 2.69 -0.84
C ALA A 23 -14.04 3.40 -1.68
N LYS A 24 -14.56 2.72 -2.70
CA LYS A 24 -15.64 3.26 -3.53
C LYS A 24 -16.90 3.51 -2.71
N LYS A 25 -17.27 2.60 -1.83
CA LYS A 25 -18.42 2.75 -0.94
C LYS A 25 -18.27 3.96 -0.02
N ARG A 26 -17.03 4.26 0.39
CA ARG A 26 -16.71 5.40 1.24
C ARG A 26 -16.59 6.70 0.46
N ASN A 27 -16.85 6.67 -0.85
CA ASN A 27 -16.73 7.83 -1.73
C ASN A 27 -15.30 8.38 -1.83
N TYR A 28 -14.30 7.50 -1.68
CA TYR A 28 -12.91 7.90 -1.90
C TYR A 28 -12.70 8.18 -3.39
N ASN A 29 -11.83 9.14 -3.68
CA ASN A 29 -11.52 9.51 -5.07
C ASN A 29 -10.56 8.48 -5.67
N ILE A 30 -11.12 7.47 -6.34
CA ILE A 30 -10.35 6.37 -6.92
C ILE A 30 -9.36 6.86 -7.97
N SER A 31 -9.63 7.99 -8.63
CA SER A 31 -8.68 8.52 -9.60
C SER A 31 -7.34 8.90 -8.96
N GLU A 32 -7.34 9.31 -7.69
CA GLU A 32 -6.09 9.58 -6.97
C GLU A 32 -5.27 8.31 -6.79
N LEU A 33 -5.95 7.20 -6.45
CA LEU A 33 -5.29 5.90 -6.34
C LEU A 33 -4.71 5.47 -7.68
N LEU A 34 -5.49 5.58 -8.75
CA LEU A 34 -5.05 5.18 -10.08
C LEU A 34 -3.86 6.00 -10.58
N GLU A 35 -3.84 7.28 -10.27
CA GLU A 35 -2.72 8.15 -10.64
C GLU A 35 -1.42 7.70 -9.97
N VAL A 36 -1.48 7.37 -8.69
CA VAL A 36 -0.31 6.89 -7.96
C VAL A 36 0.15 5.55 -8.51
N VAL A 37 -0.78 4.63 -8.75
CA VAL A 37 -0.48 3.32 -9.33
C VAL A 37 0.19 3.48 -10.70
N LYS A 38 -0.30 4.41 -11.50
CA LYS A 38 0.29 4.69 -12.82
C LYS A 38 1.74 5.14 -12.67
N LYS A 39 2.00 6.09 -11.76
CA LYS A 39 3.37 6.57 -11.52
C LYS A 39 4.29 5.43 -11.10
N LEU A 40 3.81 4.58 -10.19
CA LEU A 40 4.59 3.42 -9.74
C LEU A 40 4.88 2.47 -10.91
N SER A 41 3.89 2.19 -11.75
CA SER A 41 4.06 1.26 -12.87
C SER A 41 5.04 1.78 -13.91
N PHE A 42 5.15 3.10 -14.05
CA PHE A 42 6.09 3.73 -14.98
C PHE A 42 7.47 3.95 -14.35
N GLY A 43 7.67 3.55 -13.09
CA GLY A 43 8.94 3.74 -12.41
C GLY A 43 9.27 5.19 -12.12
N LEU A 44 8.27 6.06 -12.08
CA LEU A 44 8.47 7.48 -11.84
C LEU A 44 8.65 7.74 -10.34
N PRO A 45 9.46 8.74 -9.97
CA PRO A 45 9.59 9.11 -8.58
C PRO A 45 8.28 9.68 -8.05
N LEU A 46 7.99 9.39 -6.78
CA LEU A 46 6.80 9.91 -6.10
C LEU A 46 7.17 11.17 -5.33
N GLU A 47 6.24 12.12 -5.28
CA GLU A 47 6.39 13.33 -4.50
C GLU A 47 6.47 12.98 -3.00
N GLU A 48 7.20 13.81 -2.24
CA GLU A 48 7.38 13.58 -0.80
C GLU A 48 6.06 13.53 -0.02
N LYS A 49 5.04 14.20 -0.53
CA LYS A 49 3.73 14.21 0.14
C LYS A 49 3.14 12.81 0.32
N TYR A 50 3.54 11.88 -0.53
CA TYR A 50 3.04 10.49 -0.43
C TYR A 50 3.74 9.68 0.65
N LYS A 51 4.85 10.16 1.18
CA LYS A 51 5.60 9.51 2.27
C LYS A 51 5.86 8.03 2.02
N ASP A 52 6.25 7.71 0.78
CA ASP A 52 6.56 6.34 0.39
C ASP A 52 7.76 5.82 1.19
N HIS A 53 7.58 4.65 1.80
CA HIS A 53 8.63 4.06 2.63
C HIS A 53 8.50 2.55 2.69
N ALA A 54 9.60 1.88 2.99
CA ALA A 54 9.61 0.43 3.16
C ALA A 54 8.97 0.03 4.48
N LEU A 55 8.29 -1.10 4.47
CA LEU A 55 7.70 -1.68 5.67
C LEU A 55 8.59 -2.81 6.19
N GLU A 56 8.38 -3.16 7.45
CA GLU A 56 9.10 -4.23 8.10
C GLU A 56 8.14 -5.22 8.75
N GLY A 57 8.70 -6.24 9.43
CA GLY A 57 7.91 -7.27 10.09
C GLY A 57 7.14 -8.12 9.11
N ASN A 58 5.86 -8.28 9.35
CA ASN A 58 4.99 -9.09 8.51
C ASN A 58 4.85 -8.56 7.08
N TRP A 59 5.16 -7.27 6.88
CA TRP A 59 5.10 -6.60 5.59
C TRP A 59 6.48 -6.40 4.99
N LYS A 60 7.46 -7.18 5.41
CA LYS A 60 8.81 -7.12 4.84
C LYS A 60 8.74 -7.26 3.32
N ASN A 61 9.59 -6.52 2.62
CA ASN A 61 9.65 -6.44 1.15
C ASN A 61 8.48 -5.71 0.52
N HIS A 62 7.59 -5.15 1.32
CA HIS A 62 6.51 -4.28 0.86
C HIS A 62 6.84 -2.83 1.17
N ARG A 63 6.16 -1.93 0.46
CA ARG A 63 6.25 -0.51 0.69
C ARG A 63 4.86 0.06 0.93
N GLU A 64 4.81 1.16 1.63
CA GLU A 64 3.57 1.86 1.94
C GLU A 64 3.69 3.30 1.49
N LEU A 65 2.62 3.83 0.91
CA LEU A 65 2.52 5.26 0.64
C LEU A 65 1.17 5.78 1.11
N HIS A 66 1.09 7.09 1.30
CA HIS A 66 -0.13 7.77 1.72
C HIS A 66 -0.73 8.50 0.52
N ILE A 67 -1.87 8.00 0.02
CA ILE A 67 -2.64 8.72 -0.99
C ILE A 67 -3.24 9.97 -0.35
N ARG A 68 -3.73 9.80 0.85
CA ARG A 68 -4.20 10.83 1.78
C ARG A 68 -3.64 10.50 3.16
N PRO A 69 -3.70 11.39 4.14
CA PRO A 69 -3.10 11.11 5.46
C PRO A 69 -3.53 9.78 6.07
N ASP A 70 -4.78 9.36 5.89
CA ASP A 70 -5.28 8.08 6.39
C ASP A 70 -5.82 7.20 5.27
N TRP A 71 -5.26 7.30 4.09
CA TRP A 71 -5.59 6.39 2.99
C TRP A 71 -4.29 5.89 2.40
N LEU A 72 -3.97 4.64 2.68
CA LEU A 72 -2.69 4.03 2.38
C LEU A 72 -2.80 3.07 1.19
N LEU A 73 -1.68 2.88 0.52
CA LEU A 73 -1.50 1.82 -0.45
C LEU A 73 -0.27 1.02 -0.03
N ILE A 74 -0.45 -0.29 0.16
CA ILE A 74 0.66 -1.22 0.39
C ILE A 74 0.90 -1.96 -0.91
N TYR A 75 2.14 -1.96 -1.36
CA TYR A 75 2.51 -2.58 -2.63
C TYR A 75 3.89 -3.21 -2.54
N GLN A 76 4.21 -4.02 -3.54
CA GLN A 76 5.52 -4.64 -3.66
C GLN A 76 6.00 -4.50 -5.09
N ILE A 77 7.26 -4.12 -5.27
CA ILE A 77 7.90 -4.10 -6.58
C ILE A 77 8.83 -5.30 -6.66
N LYS A 78 8.57 -6.15 -7.65
CA LYS A 78 9.38 -7.33 -7.93
C LYS A 78 10.22 -7.03 -9.16
N ASP A 79 11.40 -6.43 -8.94
CA ASP A 79 12.25 -5.92 -10.02
C ASP A 79 12.76 -7.02 -10.94
N ASP A 80 13.02 -8.21 -10.41
CA ASP A 80 13.54 -9.33 -11.17
C ASP A 80 12.58 -9.82 -12.26
N ILE A 81 11.28 -9.66 -12.04
CA ILE A 81 10.24 -10.08 -12.97
C ILE A 81 9.37 -8.91 -13.44
N LEU A 82 9.74 -7.69 -13.09
CA LEU A 82 9.08 -6.43 -13.48
C LEU A 82 7.57 -6.44 -13.18
N ILE A 83 7.23 -6.79 -11.95
CA ILE A 83 5.84 -6.79 -11.48
C ILE A 83 5.68 -5.76 -10.36
N LEU A 84 4.61 -4.98 -10.46
CA LEU A 84 4.09 -4.16 -9.38
C LEU A 84 2.86 -4.87 -8.81
N GLU A 85 2.97 -5.37 -7.59
CA GLU A 85 1.84 -6.02 -6.93
C GLU A 85 1.17 -5.07 -5.96
N LEU A 86 -0.12 -4.83 -6.17
CA LEU A 86 -0.94 -4.02 -5.28
C LEU A 86 -1.53 -4.95 -4.22
N SER A 87 -1.09 -4.79 -2.99
CA SER A 87 -1.38 -5.75 -1.92
C SER A 87 -2.60 -5.36 -1.11
N ARG A 88 -2.68 -4.11 -0.64
CA ARG A 88 -3.78 -3.60 0.17
C ARG A 88 -3.95 -2.10 -0.05
N THR A 89 -5.17 -1.60 0.16
CA THR A 89 -5.43 -0.17 0.28
C THR A 89 -6.55 0.06 1.29
N GLY A 90 -6.44 1.14 2.06
CA GLY A 90 -7.42 1.45 3.09
C GLY A 90 -6.84 2.38 4.14
N THR A 91 -7.57 2.57 5.22
CA THR A 91 -7.12 3.36 6.36
C THR A 91 -6.11 2.57 7.19
N HIS A 92 -5.42 3.24 8.11
CA HIS A 92 -4.54 2.55 9.06
C HIS A 92 -5.32 1.46 9.82
N SER A 93 -6.54 1.77 10.25
CA SER A 93 -7.38 0.81 10.96
C SER A 93 -7.72 -0.39 10.09
N ASP A 94 -8.02 -0.17 8.81
CA ASP A 94 -8.35 -1.27 7.89
C ASP A 94 -7.16 -2.21 7.70
N LEU A 95 -5.99 -1.63 7.44
CA LEU A 95 -4.82 -2.40 6.99
C LEU A 95 -4.07 -3.05 8.14
N PHE A 96 -4.03 -2.37 9.27
CA PHE A 96 -3.26 -2.82 10.42
C PHE A 96 -4.14 -3.25 11.58
N LYS A 97 -5.42 -3.54 11.31
CA LYS A 97 -6.35 -3.96 12.36
C LYS A 97 -5.82 -5.17 13.11
N ASN A 98 -5.37 -6.20 12.39
CA ASN A 98 -4.79 -7.38 13.01
C ASN A 98 -3.43 -7.07 13.61
N ASN A 99 -2.63 -6.30 12.90
CA ASN A 99 -1.32 -5.87 13.40
C ASN A 99 -1.47 -4.92 14.58
N PHE A 100 -2.50 -4.08 14.57
CA PHE A 100 -2.81 -3.21 15.69
C PHE A 100 -3.16 -4.04 16.92
N VAL A 101 -3.99 -5.06 16.74
CA VAL A 101 -4.33 -6.00 17.83
C VAL A 101 -3.07 -6.72 18.30
N ASP A 102 -2.23 -7.16 17.37
CA ASP A 102 -0.96 -7.80 17.72
C ASP A 102 -0.04 -6.83 18.43
N CYS A 103 0.01 -5.57 17.99
CA CYS A 103 0.76 -4.52 18.67
C CYS A 103 0.22 -4.29 20.09
N LEU A 104 -1.10 -4.25 20.24
CA LEU A 104 -1.71 -4.12 21.56
C LEU A 104 -1.37 -5.31 22.43
N LYS A 105 -1.40 -6.52 21.88
CA LYS A 105 -0.99 -7.72 22.61
C LYS A 105 0.48 -7.63 23.02
N LYS A 106 1.34 -7.15 22.13
CA LYS A 106 2.75 -6.93 22.47
C LYS A 106 2.90 -5.89 23.56
N TYR A 107 2.18 -4.79 23.47
CA TYR A 107 2.18 -3.77 24.50
C TYR A 107 1.68 -4.32 25.83
N ALA A 108 0.58 -5.06 25.80
CA ALA A 108 0.04 -5.70 26.99
C ALA A 108 1.07 -6.66 27.59
N THR A 109 1.74 -7.45 26.74
CA THR A 109 2.76 -8.38 27.18
C THR A 109 3.94 -7.66 27.80
N ILE A 110 4.39 -6.57 27.16
CA ILE A 110 5.48 -5.74 27.67
C ILE A 110 5.08 -5.09 28.99
N ALA A 111 3.86 -4.55 29.06
CA ALA A 111 3.35 -3.93 30.28
C ALA A 111 3.24 -4.95 31.40
N ASN A 112 2.82 -6.16 31.09
CA ASN A 112 2.70 -7.22 32.10
C ASN A 112 4.06 -7.74 32.58
N LYS A 113 5.11 -7.51 31.81
CA LYS A 113 6.48 -7.89 32.20
C LYS A 113 7.16 -6.84 33.06
N HIS A 114 6.59 -5.69 33.11
CA HIS A 114 7.08 -4.59 33.94
C HIS A 114 6.23 -4.51 35.21
#